data_fa448fe9e518841a14eb32b757b15d78
#
_entry.id   fa448fe9e518841a14eb32b757b15d78
#
_cell.length_a   1.000
_cell.length_b   1.000
_cell.length_c   1.000
_cell.angle_alpha   90.00
_cell.angle_beta   90.00
_cell.angle_gamma   90.00
#
_symmetry.space_group_name_H-M   'P 1'
#
loop_
_entity.id
_entity.type
_entity.pdbx_description
1 polymer ?
#
loop_
_entity_poly.entity_id
_entity_poly.type
_entity_poly.pdbx_seq_one_letter_code
_entity_poly.pdbx_strand_id
1 'polypeptide(L)'
;MRQPLKIRVILSPSGDLTASAVPIPPLRYDPTLPSLFSPDVISQVPLEPIWTIHIDTQPTSGTTSMKTTNRQPYDDARARASMPPMGVPPHGVDAPGCPDDVILYNTSGAVTETSICNIAFYRRGKWITPPLSVGCISGVLRQWLLENDRIYEAEENEFLLNTISDNDWVLVFNGVIGCRLGRVRIHD
;
A
#
# COMPACT_ATOMS: atom_id res chain seq x y z
N MET A 1 -13.78 20.98 -11.15
CA MET A 1 -12.49 20.27 -10.99
C MET A 1 -12.42 19.15 -12.00
N ARG A 2 -11.28 18.90 -12.63
CA ARG A 2 -11.11 17.73 -13.53
C ARG A 2 -10.95 16.48 -12.64
N GLN A 3 -11.69 15.42 -12.96
CA GLN A 3 -11.61 14.15 -12.24
C GLN A 3 -10.33 13.41 -12.66
N PRO A 4 -9.47 12.97 -11.73
CA PRO A 4 -8.30 12.18 -12.07
C PRO A 4 -8.70 10.79 -12.59
N LEU A 5 -7.93 10.26 -13.53
CA LEU A 5 -8.18 8.98 -14.17
C LEU A 5 -7.00 8.04 -13.98
N LYS A 6 -7.30 6.78 -13.63
CA LYS A 6 -6.36 5.66 -13.77
C LYS A 6 -6.40 5.19 -15.22
N ILE A 7 -5.27 5.30 -15.90
CA ILE A 7 -5.13 4.84 -17.28
C ILE A 7 -4.39 3.50 -17.28
N ARG A 8 -4.94 2.53 -17.99
CA ARG A 8 -4.29 1.24 -18.28
C ARG A 8 -4.04 1.15 -19.77
N VAL A 9 -2.79 0.90 -20.13
CA VAL A 9 -2.37 0.66 -21.52
C VAL A 9 -1.86 -0.77 -21.60
N ILE A 10 -2.32 -1.51 -22.61
CA ILE A 10 -1.91 -2.89 -22.86
C ILE A 10 -1.40 -2.97 -24.30
N LEU A 11 -0.19 -3.51 -24.45
CA LEU A 11 0.36 -3.91 -25.73
C LEU A 11 0.25 -5.43 -25.83
N SER A 12 -0.48 -5.91 -26.86
CA SER A 12 -0.61 -7.35 -27.14
C SER A 12 0.66 -7.92 -27.77
N PRO A 13 0.86 -9.24 -27.74
CA PRO A 13 1.95 -9.87 -28.50
C PRO A 13 1.87 -9.65 -30.00
N SER A 14 0.68 -9.36 -30.56
CA SER A 14 0.45 -8.99 -31.96
C SER A 14 0.83 -7.54 -32.28
N GLY A 15 1.17 -6.72 -31.27
CA GLY A 15 1.49 -5.30 -31.45
C GLY A 15 0.30 -4.35 -31.30
N ASP A 16 -0.90 -4.86 -30.99
CA ASP A 16 -2.08 -4.02 -30.80
C ASP A 16 -2.02 -3.29 -29.47
N LEU A 17 -2.29 -1.98 -29.50
CA LEU A 17 -2.33 -1.12 -28.34
C LEU A 17 -3.79 -0.86 -27.95
N THR A 18 -4.13 -1.18 -26.69
CA THR A 18 -5.42 -0.83 -26.11
C THR A 18 -5.24 0.04 -24.89
N ALA A 19 -6.15 0.99 -24.70
CA ALA A 19 -6.14 1.85 -23.51
C ALA A 19 -7.52 1.89 -22.88
N SER A 20 -7.57 1.88 -21.55
CA SER A 20 -8.77 2.09 -20.76
C SER A 20 -8.53 3.13 -19.68
N ALA A 21 -9.58 3.85 -19.29
CA ALA A 21 -9.51 4.88 -18.26
C ALA A 21 -10.65 4.67 -17.25
N VAL A 22 -10.33 4.73 -15.96
CA VAL A 22 -11.31 4.62 -14.87
C VAL A 22 -11.12 5.80 -13.94
N PRO A 23 -12.20 6.50 -13.54
CA PRO A 23 -12.12 7.55 -12.53
C PRO A 23 -11.55 7.04 -11.21
N ILE A 24 -10.68 7.85 -10.58
CA ILE A 24 -10.19 7.60 -9.22
C ILE A 24 -10.53 8.78 -8.31
N PRO A 25 -10.67 8.57 -7.00
CA PRO A 25 -10.85 9.67 -6.07
C PRO A 25 -9.67 10.64 -6.13
N PRO A 26 -9.91 11.96 -6.16
CA PRO A 26 -8.83 12.94 -6.11
C PRO A 26 -8.12 12.88 -4.75
N LEU A 27 -6.81 13.08 -4.75
CA LEU A 27 -6.06 13.38 -3.53
C LEU A 27 -6.40 14.81 -3.10
N ARG A 28 -6.91 14.98 -1.89
CA ARG A 28 -7.30 16.28 -1.35
C ARG A 28 -6.19 16.95 -0.55
N TYR A 29 -5.24 16.18 -0.07
CA TYR A 29 -4.08 16.66 0.69
C TYR A 29 -2.90 15.68 0.52
N ASP A 30 -1.71 16.13 0.83
CA ASP A 30 -0.50 15.30 0.83
C ASP A 30 -0.18 14.85 2.27
N PRO A 31 -0.45 13.59 2.64
CA PRO A 31 -0.22 13.09 3.99
C PRO A 31 1.27 12.94 4.34
N THR A 32 2.17 13.17 3.39
CA THR A 32 3.61 13.12 3.62
C THR A 32 4.17 14.45 4.11
N LEU A 33 3.39 15.53 4.07
CA LEU A 33 3.80 16.82 4.59
C LEU A 33 3.63 16.86 6.11
N PRO A 34 4.70 17.12 6.88
CA PRO A 34 4.61 17.20 8.35
C PRO A 34 3.59 18.23 8.87
N SER A 35 3.36 19.29 8.08
CA SER A 35 2.36 20.32 8.40
C SER A 35 0.91 19.85 8.25
N LEU A 36 0.68 18.75 7.52
CA LEU A 36 -0.66 18.23 7.22
C LEU A 36 -0.95 16.90 7.91
N PHE A 37 0.07 16.22 8.41
CA PHE A 37 -0.09 14.98 9.16
C PHE A 37 0.54 15.08 10.55
N SER A 38 -0.29 14.92 11.56
CA SER A 38 0.08 14.55 12.92
C SER A 38 -1.01 13.61 13.45
N PRO A 39 -0.68 12.51 14.12
CA PRO A 39 -1.67 11.62 14.74
C PRO A 39 -2.70 12.35 15.60
N ASP A 40 -2.26 13.42 16.29
CA ASP A 40 -3.11 14.20 17.17
C ASP A 40 -4.05 15.16 16.43
N VAL A 41 -3.67 15.60 15.23
CA VAL A 41 -4.44 16.55 14.42
C VAL A 41 -5.50 15.86 13.56
N ILE A 42 -5.19 14.67 13.03
CA ILE A 42 -6.11 13.90 12.15
C ILE A 42 -7.40 13.48 12.87
N SER A 43 -7.36 13.37 14.20
CA SER A 43 -8.58 13.11 14.99
C SER A 43 -9.65 14.19 14.83
N GLN A 44 -9.29 15.37 14.32
CA GLN A 44 -10.16 16.54 14.23
C GLN A 44 -10.63 16.87 12.80
N VAL A 45 -10.04 16.27 11.78
CA VAL A 45 -10.34 16.58 10.38
C VAL A 45 -10.56 15.30 9.57
N PRO A 46 -11.79 14.93 9.21
CA PRO A 46 -12.07 13.82 8.32
C PRO A 46 -11.68 14.21 6.88
N LEU A 47 -10.39 14.11 6.54
CA LEU A 47 -9.89 14.60 5.26
C LEU A 47 -10.08 13.60 4.12
N GLU A 48 -9.98 12.31 4.39
CA GLU A 48 -10.21 11.19 3.44
C GLU A 48 -10.54 9.90 4.21
N PRO A 49 -11.11 8.89 3.56
CA PRO A 49 -11.25 7.58 4.17
C PRO A 49 -9.87 7.05 4.61
N ILE A 50 -9.75 6.71 5.88
CA ILE A 50 -8.57 6.02 6.41
C ILE A 50 -8.72 4.54 6.04
N TRP A 51 -7.74 4.01 5.34
CA TRP A 51 -7.75 2.63 4.91
C TRP A 51 -7.55 1.67 6.08
N THR A 52 -8.27 0.57 6.05
CA THR A 52 -8.06 -0.56 6.95
C THR A 52 -7.08 -1.52 6.31
N ILE A 53 -5.94 -1.77 6.96
CA ILE A 53 -4.87 -2.60 6.43
C ILE A 53 -4.69 -3.81 7.35
N HIS A 54 -4.96 -5.00 6.83
CA HIS A 54 -4.73 -6.24 7.57
C HIS A 54 -3.29 -6.74 7.38
N ILE A 55 -2.86 -7.67 8.21
CA ILE A 55 -1.60 -8.39 8.03
C ILE A 55 -1.92 -9.76 7.45
N ASP A 56 -1.17 -10.19 6.44
CA ASP A 56 -1.31 -11.54 5.91
C ASP A 56 -1.02 -12.59 6.99
N THR A 57 -1.74 -13.70 6.95
CA THR A 57 -1.57 -14.81 7.91
C THR A 57 -0.42 -15.75 7.55
N GLN A 58 0.18 -15.59 6.36
CA GLN A 58 1.27 -16.41 5.88
C GLN A 58 2.37 -15.57 5.22
N PRO A 59 3.65 -15.98 5.38
CA PRO A 59 4.74 -15.30 4.70
C PRO A 59 4.62 -15.48 3.18
N THR A 60 4.95 -14.42 2.46
CA THR A 60 5.06 -14.48 1.01
C THR A 60 6.34 -15.24 0.64
N SER A 61 6.18 -16.36 -0.06
CA SER A 61 7.29 -17.12 -0.62
C SER A 61 7.66 -16.58 -2.01
N GLY A 62 8.94 -16.40 -2.26
CA GLY A 62 9.47 -15.94 -3.54
C GLY A 62 9.91 -14.47 -3.55
N THR A 63 10.47 -14.06 -4.68
CA THR A 63 11.03 -12.71 -4.85
C THR A 63 9.93 -11.76 -5.32
N THR A 64 9.48 -10.89 -4.44
CA THR A 64 8.54 -9.81 -4.77
C THR A 64 9.24 -8.55 -5.30
N SER A 65 10.58 -8.52 -5.31
CA SER A 65 11.39 -7.36 -5.71
C SER A 65 11.22 -6.93 -7.18
N MET A 66 10.66 -7.79 -8.02
CA MET A 66 10.42 -7.48 -9.44
C MET A 66 8.92 -7.41 -9.76
N LYS A 67 8.54 -6.36 -10.47
CA LYS A 67 7.16 -6.24 -10.96
C LYS A 67 6.92 -7.20 -12.12
N THR A 68 6.15 -8.26 -11.87
CA THR A 68 5.81 -9.28 -12.85
C THR A 68 4.29 -9.37 -13.08
N THR A 69 3.90 -10.08 -14.12
CA THR A 69 2.49 -10.45 -14.34
C THR A 69 2.06 -11.64 -13.47
N ASN A 70 3.00 -12.38 -12.90
CA ASN A 70 2.72 -13.42 -11.91
C ASN A 70 2.40 -12.75 -10.56
N ARG A 71 1.11 -12.63 -10.29
CA ARG A 71 0.59 -12.00 -9.06
C ARG A 71 0.11 -13.00 -8.03
N GLN A 72 0.35 -14.30 -8.27
CA GLN A 72 -0.19 -15.36 -7.40
C GLN A 72 0.07 -15.11 -5.90
N PRO A 73 1.30 -14.75 -5.46
CA PRO A 73 1.54 -14.50 -4.04
C PRO A 73 0.67 -13.36 -3.45
N TYR A 74 0.45 -12.31 -4.24
CA TYR A 74 -0.38 -11.18 -3.84
C TYR A 74 -1.87 -11.52 -3.82
N ASP A 75 -2.33 -12.28 -4.81
CA ASP A 75 -3.72 -12.67 -4.94
C ASP A 75 -4.09 -13.71 -3.86
N ASP A 76 -3.17 -14.59 -3.48
CA ASP A 76 -3.33 -15.51 -2.34
C ASP A 76 -3.44 -14.76 -1.00
N ALA A 77 -2.58 -13.75 -0.78
CA ALA A 77 -2.66 -12.91 0.42
C ALA A 77 -4.01 -12.16 0.49
N ARG A 78 -4.47 -11.61 -0.64
CA ARG A 78 -5.79 -10.98 -0.73
C ARG A 78 -6.93 -11.96 -0.43
N ALA A 79 -6.85 -13.19 -0.95
CA ALA A 79 -7.85 -14.23 -0.69
C ALA A 79 -7.89 -14.60 0.80
N ARG A 80 -6.74 -14.74 1.47
CA ARG A 80 -6.68 -14.97 2.92
C ARG A 80 -7.29 -13.83 3.73
N ALA A 81 -7.13 -12.59 3.27
CA ALA A 81 -7.76 -11.41 3.87
C ALA A 81 -9.22 -11.21 3.43
N SER A 82 -9.84 -12.17 2.75
CA SER A 82 -11.22 -12.09 2.22
C SER A 82 -11.45 -10.93 1.25
N MET A 83 -10.40 -10.49 0.58
CA MET A 83 -10.47 -9.44 -0.44
C MET A 83 -10.74 -10.02 -1.83
N PRO A 84 -11.46 -9.29 -2.70
CA PRO A 84 -11.65 -9.72 -4.08
C PRO A 84 -10.32 -9.72 -4.86
N PRO A 85 -10.19 -10.56 -5.89
CA PRO A 85 -9.07 -10.50 -6.83
C PRO A 85 -8.90 -9.10 -7.43
N MET A 86 -7.68 -8.77 -7.82
CA MET A 86 -7.39 -7.48 -8.45
C MET A 86 -8.19 -7.27 -9.74
N GLY A 87 -8.81 -6.11 -9.83
CA GLY A 87 -9.61 -5.73 -11.00
C GLY A 87 -11.06 -6.22 -10.99
N VAL A 88 -11.44 -7.01 -10.00
CA VAL A 88 -12.85 -7.34 -9.71
C VAL A 88 -13.37 -6.28 -8.73
N PRO A 89 -14.43 -5.53 -9.08
CA PRO A 89 -15.07 -4.65 -8.12
C PRO A 89 -15.51 -5.46 -6.90
N PRO A 90 -15.36 -4.95 -5.68
CA PRO A 90 -15.95 -5.60 -4.52
C PRO A 90 -17.45 -5.71 -4.76
N HIS A 91 -17.99 -6.91 -4.60
CA HIS A 91 -19.43 -7.15 -4.66
C HIS A 91 -20.08 -6.50 -3.42
N GLY A 92 -20.70 -5.35 -3.65
CA GLY A 92 -21.26 -4.51 -2.59
C GLY A 92 -20.20 -3.56 -2.03
N VAL A 93 -20.42 -2.28 -2.25
CA VAL A 93 -19.47 -1.19 -2.02
C VAL A 93 -19.03 -1.03 -0.55
N ASP A 94 -19.56 -1.82 0.36
CA ASP A 94 -19.28 -1.81 1.79
C ASP A 94 -19.54 -3.21 2.38
N ALA A 95 -18.71 -4.19 2.05
CA ALA A 95 -18.73 -5.41 2.84
C ALA A 95 -18.11 -5.08 4.22
N PRO A 96 -18.89 -5.02 5.30
CA PRO A 96 -18.37 -4.71 6.63
C PRO A 96 -17.25 -5.69 6.98
N GLY A 97 -16.06 -5.18 7.29
CA GLY A 97 -14.91 -5.99 7.68
C GLY A 97 -13.96 -6.39 6.55
N CYS A 98 -14.24 -6.04 5.28
CA CYS A 98 -13.26 -6.23 4.20
C CYS A 98 -12.17 -5.15 4.31
N PRO A 99 -10.87 -5.50 4.39
CA PRO A 99 -9.80 -4.50 4.40
C PRO A 99 -9.61 -3.84 3.04
N ASP A 100 -9.01 -2.66 3.03
CA ASP A 100 -8.65 -1.94 1.82
C ASP A 100 -7.39 -2.51 1.16
N ASP A 101 -6.46 -3.05 1.96
CA ASP A 101 -5.26 -3.76 1.50
C ASP A 101 -4.73 -4.71 2.58
N VAL A 102 -3.71 -5.51 2.23
CA VAL A 102 -3.08 -6.48 3.13
C VAL A 102 -1.57 -6.33 3.09
N ILE A 103 -0.94 -6.27 4.28
CA ILE A 103 0.52 -6.23 4.46
C ILE A 103 1.09 -7.62 4.20
N LEU A 104 2.12 -7.66 3.36
CA LEU A 104 2.92 -8.84 3.09
C LEU A 104 4.24 -8.78 3.86
N TYR A 105 4.77 -9.95 4.20
CA TYR A 105 6.05 -10.11 4.85
C TYR A 105 6.78 -11.34 4.29
N ASN A 106 8.08 -11.33 4.34
CA ASN A 106 8.91 -12.44 3.85
C ASN A 106 9.05 -13.57 4.88
N THR A 107 9.74 -14.64 4.51
CA THR A 107 9.93 -15.83 5.36
C THR A 107 10.77 -15.57 6.63
N SER A 108 11.50 -14.46 6.71
CA SER A 108 12.17 -14.01 7.94
C SER A 108 11.27 -13.16 8.85
N GLY A 109 10.02 -12.94 8.47
CA GLY A 109 9.07 -12.13 9.20
C GLY A 109 9.21 -10.61 8.96
N ALA A 110 10.07 -10.20 8.02
CA ALA A 110 10.21 -8.78 7.70
C ALA A 110 9.10 -8.33 6.75
N VAL A 111 8.43 -7.23 7.13
CA VAL A 111 7.43 -6.58 6.28
C VAL A 111 8.07 -6.12 4.98
N THR A 112 7.41 -6.38 3.87
CA THR A 112 7.88 -5.98 2.54
C THR A 112 7.05 -4.83 1.96
N GLU A 113 5.79 -5.05 1.70
CA GLU A 113 4.89 -4.11 1.05
C GLU A 113 3.43 -4.51 1.31
N THR A 114 2.46 -3.92 0.61
CA THR A 114 1.07 -4.42 0.57
C THR A 114 0.77 -5.10 -0.75
N SER A 115 -0.43 -5.63 -0.92
CA SER A 115 -0.79 -6.38 -2.14
C SER A 115 -0.73 -5.52 -3.41
N ILE A 116 -0.82 -4.19 -3.30
CA ILE A 116 -0.80 -3.27 -4.45
C ILE A 116 0.06 -2.03 -4.26
N CYS A 117 0.59 -1.77 -3.06
CA CYS A 117 1.31 -0.55 -2.72
C CYS A 117 2.61 -0.85 -1.99
N ASN A 118 3.57 0.07 -2.08
CA ASN A 118 4.60 0.17 -1.06
C ASN A 118 3.96 0.70 0.24
N ILE A 119 4.64 0.50 1.37
CA ILE A 119 4.15 0.90 2.70
C ILE A 119 5.21 1.68 3.46
N ALA A 120 4.80 2.61 4.30
CA ALA A 120 5.63 3.21 5.34
C ALA A 120 4.84 3.29 6.63
N PHE A 121 5.54 3.17 7.75
CA PHE A 121 4.99 3.26 9.10
C PHE A 121 5.34 4.61 9.71
N TYR A 122 4.41 5.20 10.46
CA TYR A 122 4.73 6.42 11.20
C TYR A 122 5.45 6.08 12.50
N ARG A 123 6.71 6.44 12.56
CA ARG A 123 7.58 6.19 13.73
C ARG A 123 8.40 7.44 14.05
N ARG A 124 8.43 7.83 15.32
CA ARG A 124 9.27 8.95 15.79
C ARG A 124 9.08 10.25 14.99
N GLY A 125 7.83 10.55 14.60
CA GLY A 125 7.51 11.76 13.84
C GLY A 125 7.81 11.71 12.34
N LYS A 126 8.14 10.52 11.80
CA LYS A 126 8.50 10.34 10.38
C LYS A 126 7.80 9.13 9.77
N TRP A 127 7.64 9.17 8.45
CA TRP A 127 7.25 8.01 7.66
C TRP A 127 8.48 7.19 7.32
N ILE A 128 8.53 5.93 7.76
CA ILE A 128 9.66 5.03 7.55
C ILE A 128 9.19 3.81 6.76
N THR A 129 9.83 3.54 5.61
CA THR A 129 9.50 2.44 4.69
C THR A 129 10.50 1.29 4.83
N PRO A 130 10.09 0.03 4.71
CA PRO A 130 11.02 -1.10 4.68
C PRO A 130 12.12 -0.92 3.61
N PRO A 131 13.35 -1.39 3.88
CA PRO A 131 14.45 -1.31 2.92
C PRO A 131 14.23 -2.28 1.73
N LEU A 132 14.83 -1.98 0.58
CA LEU A 132 14.70 -2.86 -0.59
C LEU A 132 15.27 -4.26 -0.35
N SER A 133 16.21 -4.41 0.56
CA SER A 133 16.84 -5.70 0.91
C SER A 133 15.84 -6.74 1.42
N VAL A 134 14.70 -6.34 1.98
CA VAL A 134 13.66 -7.28 2.44
C VAL A 134 12.84 -7.89 1.30
N GLY A 135 12.96 -7.34 0.07
CA GLY A 135 12.32 -7.88 -1.13
C GLY A 135 11.09 -7.12 -1.64
N CYS A 136 10.84 -5.90 -1.18
CA CYS A 136 9.76 -5.07 -1.71
C CYS A 136 10.06 -4.51 -3.11
N ILE A 137 9.00 -4.15 -3.85
CA ILE A 137 9.15 -3.49 -5.16
C ILE A 137 9.74 -2.09 -4.99
N SER A 138 10.76 -1.75 -5.80
CA SER A 138 11.25 -0.39 -5.94
C SER A 138 10.29 0.47 -6.76
N GLY A 139 9.19 0.90 -6.14
CA GLY A 139 8.15 1.69 -6.81
C GLY A 139 8.62 3.10 -7.17
N VAL A 140 8.19 3.62 -8.33
CA VAL A 140 8.56 4.97 -8.78
C VAL A 140 8.17 6.04 -7.76
N LEU A 141 6.98 5.95 -7.18
CA LEU A 141 6.56 6.91 -6.15
C LEU A 141 7.39 6.74 -4.87
N ARG A 142 7.78 5.49 -4.49
CA ARG A 142 8.67 5.25 -3.36
C ARG A 142 10.01 5.98 -3.56
N GLN A 143 10.62 5.84 -4.72
CA GLN A 143 11.88 6.52 -5.03
C GLN A 143 11.73 8.03 -4.92
N TRP A 144 10.70 8.59 -5.55
CA TRP A 144 10.43 10.02 -5.51
C TRP A 144 10.25 10.55 -4.08
N LEU A 145 9.51 9.81 -3.24
CA LEU A 145 9.27 10.18 -1.84
C LEU A 145 10.56 10.16 -1.02
N LEU A 146 11.45 9.20 -1.24
CA LEU A 146 12.77 9.13 -0.60
C LEU A 146 13.67 10.29 -1.05
N GLU A 147 13.76 10.55 -2.36
CA GLU A 147 14.55 11.63 -2.94
C GLU A 147 14.11 13.03 -2.49
N ASN A 148 12.86 13.18 -2.07
CA ASN A 148 12.28 14.44 -1.59
C ASN A 148 12.10 14.49 -0.07
N ASP A 149 12.76 13.61 0.69
CA ASP A 149 12.71 13.56 2.16
C ASP A 149 11.28 13.45 2.74
N ARG A 150 10.36 12.84 1.98
CA ARG A 150 8.98 12.63 2.40
C ARG A 150 8.80 11.36 3.23
N ILE A 151 9.61 10.35 2.93
CA ILE A 151 9.75 9.12 3.69
C ILE A 151 11.23 8.81 3.88
N TYR A 152 11.54 7.92 4.80
CA TYR A 152 12.91 7.50 5.11
C TYR A 152 12.98 5.97 5.04
N GLU A 153 14.11 5.44 4.61
CA GLU A 153 14.32 3.99 4.59
C GLU A 153 14.70 3.50 6.00
N ALA A 154 14.11 2.39 6.40
CA ALA A 154 14.40 1.74 7.68
C ALA A 154 15.77 1.06 7.65
N GLU A 155 16.33 0.85 8.85
CA GLU A 155 17.42 -0.10 9.03
C GLU A 155 16.92 -1.54 8.89
N GLU A 156 17.83 -2.48 8.63
CA GLU A 156 17.46 -3.90 8.56
C GLU A 156 16.80 -4.35 9.86
N ASN A 157 15.74 -5.14 9.72
CA ASN A 157 14.94 -5.70 10.83
C ASN A 157 14.14 -4.69 11.67
N GLU A 158 14.04 -3.43 11.29
CA GLU A 158 13.19 -2.46 12.00
C GLU A 158 11.70 -2.81 11.91
N PHE A 159 11.25 -3.40 10.80
CA PHE A 159 9.85 -3.81 10.60
C PHE A 159 9.70 -5.33 10.49
N LEU A 160 9.91 -6.01 11.62
CA LEU A 160 9.48 -7.39 11.79
C LEU A 160 8.01 -7.42 12.25
N LEU A 161 7.30 -8.49 11.97
CA LEU A 161 5.89 -8.66 12.34
C LEU A 161 5.61 -8.35 13.82
N ASN A 162 6.50 -8.78 14.71
CA ASN A 162 6.36 -8.56 16.15
C ASN A 162 6.58 -7.10 16.59
N THR A 163 7.02 -6.23 15.69
CA THR A 163 7.15 -4.78 15.93
C THR A 163 5.93 -3.99 15.44
N ILE A 164 5.00 -4.66 14.75
CA ILE A 164 3.78 -4.03 14.24
C ILE A 164 2.68 -4.19 15.28
N SER A 165 2.01 -3.09 15.56
CA SER A 165 0.92 -3.04 16.55
C SER A 165 -0.43 -2.76 15.89
N ASP A 166 -1.50 -3.22 16.53
CA ASP A 166 -2.83 -2.79 16.13
C ASP A 166 -2.96 -1.27 16.20
N ASN A 167 -3.67 -0.68 15.28
CA ASN A 167 -3.81 0.77 15.11
C ASN A 167 -2.52 1.53 14.72
N ASP A 168 -1.45 0.87 14.34
CA ASP A 168 -0.31 1.57 13.75
C ASP A 168 -0.74 2.43 12.56
N TRP A 169 -0.25 3.67 12.52
CA TRP A 169 -0.42 4.51 11.36
C TRP A 169 0.49 4.05 10.23
N VAL A 170 -0.11 3.85 9.07
CA VAL A 170 0.61 3.49 7.84
C VAL A 170 0.26 4.45 6.70
N LEU A 171 1.22 4.65 5.84
CA LEU A 171 1.08 5.29 4.55
C LEU A 171 1.24 4.21 3.48
N VAL A 172 0.21 3.97 2.67
CA VAL A 172 0.29 3.08 1.52
C VAL A 172 0.31 3.91 0.24
N PHE A 173 1.17 3.56 -0.70
CA PHE A 173 1.39 4.43 -1.85
C PHE A 173 1.87 3.68 -3.09
N ASN A 174 1.42 4.14 -4.23
CA ASN A 174 1.91 3.73 -5.54
C ASN A 174 1.68 4.85 -6.58
N GLY A 175 2.27 4.74 -7.76
CA GLY A 175 2.17 5.76 -8.82
C GLY A 175 0.78 5.95 -9.44
N VAL A 176 -0.23 5.16 -9.02
CA VAL A 176 -1.60 5.24 -9.55
C VAL A 176 -2.53 5.96 -8.59
N ILE A 177 -2.52 5.57 -7.31
CA ILE A 177 -3.44 6.11 -6.32
C ILE A 177 -2.83 7.22 -5.45
N GLY A 178 -1.53 7.50 -5.64
CA GLY A 178 -0.78 8.41 -4.77
C GLY A 178 -0.58 7.83 -3.37
N CYS A 179 -0.57 8.69 -2.36
CA CYS A 179 -0.41 8.34 -0.96
C CYS A 179 -1.77 8.27 -0.26
N ARG A 180 -2.02 7.20 0.50
CA ARG A 180 -3.23 7.01 1.31
C ARG A 180 -2.85 6.68 2.75
N LEU A 181 -3.54 7.31 3.70
CA LEU A 181 -3.40 6.96 5.11
C LEU A 181 -4.16 5.67 5.43
N GLY A 182 -3.59 4.86 6.30
CA GLY A 182 -4.22 3.65 6.78
C GLY A 182 -3.94 3.39 8.25
N ARG A 183 -4.67 2.45 8.78
CA ARG A 183 -4.49 1.86 10.11
C ARG A 183 -4.32 0.37 9.98
N VAL A 184 -3.32 -0.17 10.65
CA VAL A 184 -3.18 -1.62 10.79
C VAL A 184 -4.33 -2.15 11.65
N ARG A 185 -4.90 -3.28 11.24
CA ARG A 185 -5.85 -4.08 12.04
C ARG A 185 -5.33 -5.50 12.15
N ILE A 186 -5.03 -5.87 13.38
CA ILE A 186 -4.66 -7.24 13.73
C ILE A 186 -5.93 -7.95 14.18
N HIS A 187 -6.28 -9.04 13.51
CA HIS A 187 -7.36 -9.90 13.95
C HIS A 187 -6.81 -10.93 14.93
N ASP A 188 -7.52 -11.10 16.03
CA ASP A 188 -7.32 -12.20 16.98
C ASP A 188 -7.73 -13.54 16.37
#